data_3f668f337e22471fce20d8372775c8a1
#
_entry.id   3f668f337e22471fce20d8372775c8a1
#
_cell.length_a   1.000
_cell.length_b   1.000
_cell.length_c   1.000
_cell.angle_alpha   90.00
_cell.angle_beta   90.00
_cell.angle_gamma   90.00
#
_symmetry.space_group_name_H-M   'P 1'
#
loop_
_entity.id
_entity.type
_entity.pdbx_description
1 polymer ?
#
loop_
_entity_poly.entity_id
_entity_poly.type
_entity_poly.pdbx_seq_one_letter_code
_entity_poly.pdbx_strand_id
1 'polypeptide(L)'
;QGVSSAASDVYKRQAIERLRFEGILESAEQEQQIYKLAQWALGNPKVKDWYSGEWELYNECSIIYTDDEGIMQTRRPDRVMMKDGQVIVVDFKFGKPKDGYRQQVSEYMDLLSAMGYEQIKGYLWYVFANELEEVK
;
A
#
# COMPACT_ATOMS: atom_id res chain seq x y z
N GLN A 1 -21.42 -9.26 1.48
CA GLN A 1 -20.37 -9.83 2.30
C GLN A 1 -19.06 -9.16 1.99
N GLY A 2 -18.49 -8.34 2.43
CA GLY A 2 -17.28 -7.59 2.28
C GLY A 2 -16.10 -8.30 1.63
N VAL A 3 -14.99 -8.31 2.29
CA VAL A 3 -13.70 -8.81 1.79
C VAL A 3 -13.68 -10.33 1.82
N SER A 4 -13.19 -10.97 0.77
CA SER A 4 -12.98 -12.43 0.79
C SER A 4 -11.95 -12.81 1.85
N SER A 5 -12.09 -13.99 2.44
CA SER A 5 -11.14 -14.50 3.44
C SER A 5 -9.71 -14.53 2.91
N ALA A 6 -9.54 -14.96 1.65
CA ALA A 6 -8.23 -15.04 1.02
C ALA A 6 -7.58 -13.65 0.87
N ALA A 7 -8.32 -12.65 0.42
CA ALA A 7 -7.80 -11.28 0.29
C ALA A 7 -7.44 -10.68 1.65
N SER A 8 -8.28 -10.92 2.67
CA SER A 8 -8.04 -10.47 4.03
C SER A 8 -6.78 -11.11 4.63
N ASP A 9 -6.59 -12.42 4.42
CA ASP A 9 -5.43 -13.15 4.92
C ASP A 9 -4.13 -12.70 4.24
N VAL A 10 -4.17 -12.44 2.93
CA VAL A 10 -3.02 -11.89 2.20
C VAL A 10 -2.64 -10.52 2.77
N TYR A 11 -3.60 -9.66 3.00
CA TYR A 11 -3.36 -8.34 3.57
C TYR A 11 -2.71 -8.43 4.97
N LYS A 12 -3.27 -9.26 5.86
CA LYS A 12 -2.73 -9.46 7.21
C LYS A 12 -1.29 -9.97 7.15
N ARG A 13 -1.02 -10.92 6.27
CA ARG A 13 0.30 -11.50 6.08
C ARG A 13 1.31 -10.45 5.60
N GLN A 14 0.94 -9.64 4.62
CA GLN A 14 1.78 -8.55 4.13
C GLN A 14 2.14 -7.57 5.23
N ALA A 15 1.16 -7.17 6.04
CA ALA A 15 1.37 -6.25 7.15
C ALA A 15 2.35 -6.82 8.18
N ILE A 16 2.21 -8.10 8.55
CA ILE A 16 3.09 -8.76 9.49
C ILE A 16 4.51 -8.89 8.95
N GLU A 17 4.66 -9.32 7.70
CA GLU A 17 5.97 -9.44 7.07
C GLU A 17 6.69 -8.09 7.00
N ARG A 18 5.96 -7.03 6.68
CA ARG A 18 6.50 -5.68 6.65
C ARG A 18 7.03 -5.26 8.03
N LEU A 19 6.25 -5.49 9.07
CA LEU A 19 6.62 -5.14 10.43
C LEU A 19 7.82 -5.94 10.94
N ARG A 20 7.90 -7.22 10.59
CA ARG A 20 9.07 -8.05 10.90
C ARG A 20 10.32 -7.53 10.20
N PHE A 21 10.20 -7.22 8.93
CA PHE A 21 11.31 -6.70 8.12
C PHE A 21 11.83 -5.38 8.67
N GLU A 22 10.95 -4.50 9.15
CA GLU A 22 11.32 -3.23 9.76
C GLU A 22 11.79 -3.37 11.22
N GLY A 23 11.83 -4.59 11.77
CA GLY A 23 12.27 -4.85 13.13
C GLY A 23 11.31 -4.38 14.21
N ILE A 24 10.06 -4.10 13.86
CA ILE A 24 9.03 -3.60 14.79
C ILE A 24 8.37 -4.76 15.56
N LEU A 25 8.22 -5.92 14.92
CA LEU A 25 7.64 -7.11 15.53
C LEU A 25 8.73 -8.03 16.07
N GLU A 26 8.75 -8.22 17.37
CA GLU A 26 9.72 -9.07 18.06
C GLU A 26 9.10 -10.31 18.72
N SER A 27 7.77 -10.36 18.86
CA SER A 27 7.10 -11.43 19.59
C SER A 27 5.78 -11.88 18.95
N ALA A 28 5.33 -13.10 19.31
CA ALA A 28 4.05 -13.64 18.88
C ALA A 28 2.85 -12.84 19.41
N GLU A 29 2.98 -12.21 20.58
CA GLU A 29 1.93 -11.36 21.14
C GLU A 29 1.71 -10.14 20.30
N GLN A 30 2.78 -9.52 19.80
CA GLN A 30 2.70 -8.38 18.89
C GLN A 30 2.04 -8.78 17.57
N GLU A 31 2.31 -9.97 17.05
CA GLU A 31 1.64 -10.48 15.86
C GLU A 31 0.13 -10.55 16.02
N GLN A 32 -0.35 -11.06 17.17
CA GLN A 32 -1.78 -11.12 17.44
C GLN A 32 -2.42 -9.74 17.52
N GLN A 33 -1.73 -8.77 18.12
CA GLN A 33 -2.20 -7.40 18.13
C GLN A 33 -2.32 -6.80 16.74
N ILE A 34 -1.37 -7.11 15.86
CA ILE A 34 -1.41 -6.68 14.45
C ILE A 34 -2.56 -7.32 13.71
N TYR A 35 -2.86 -8.59 13.95
CA TYR A 35 -4.03 -9.23 13.34
C TYR A 35 -5.34 -8.53 13.74
N LYS A 36 -5.49 -8.17 14.99
CA LYS A 36 -6.65 -7.42 15.49
C LYS A 36 -6.74 -6.04 14.85
N LEU A 37 -5.60 -5.35 14.74
CA LEU A 37 -5.52 -4.06 14.05
C LEU A 37 -5.89 -4.17 12.58
N ALA A 38 -5.41 -5.20 11.90
CA ALA A 38 -5.75 -5.44 10.49
C ALA A 38 -7.25 -5.67 10.32
N GLN A 39 -7.89 -6.43 11.20
CA GLN A 39 -9.34 -6.63 11.16
C GLN A 39 -10.09 -5.32 11.39
N TRP A 40 -9.65 -4.52 12.32
CA TRP A 40 -10.24 -3.20 12.58
C TRP A 40 -10.04 -2.26 11.39
N ALA A 41 -8.86 -2.26 10.78
CA ALA A 41 -8.56 -1.44 9.61
C ALA A 41 -9.45 -1.77 8.42
N LEU A 42 -9.83 -3.03 8.23
CA LEU A 42 -10.78 -3.44 7.20
C LEU A 42 -12.19 -2.90 7.41
N GLY A 43 -12.48 -2.30 8.57
CA GLY A 43 -13.68 -1.54 8.79
C GLY A 43 -13.72 -0.20 8.06
N ASN A 44 -12.58 0.30 7.57
CA ASN A 44 -12.55 1.50 6.75
C ASN A 44 -13.14 1.19 5.36
N PRO A 45 -14.17 1.91 4.89
CA PRO A 45 -14.86 1.58 3.63
C PRO A 45 -13.95 1.56 2.41
N LYS A 46 -12.98 2.45 2.30
CA LYS A 46 -12.02 2.46 1.19
C LYS A 46 -11.10 1.26 1.22
N VAL A 47 -10.55 0.96 2.37
CA VAL A 47 -9.67 -0.20 2.55
C VAL A 47 -10.44 -1.49 2.26
N LYS A 48 -11.67 -1.59 2.74
CA LYS A 48 -12.54 -2.73 2.48
C LYS A 48 -12.78 -2.93 0.98
N ASP A 49 -13.03 -1.84 0.26
CA ASP A 49 -13.20 -1.89 -1.20
C ASP A 49 -11.94 -2.41 -1.90
N TRP A 50 -10.78 -1.94 -1.50
CA TRP A 50 -9.51 -2.38 -2.09
C TRP A 50 -9.23 -3.87 -1.91
N TYR A 51 -9.80 -4.50 -0.89
CA TYR A 51 -9.65 -5.93 -0.60
C TYR A 51 -10.91 -6.73 -0.93
N SER A 52 -11.84 -6.17 -1.70
CA SER A 52 -13.09 -6.83 -2.12
C SER A 52 -12.89 -7.97 -3.11
N GLY A 53 -11.75 -8.02 -3.77
CA GLY A 53 -11.48 -8.94 -4.86
C GLY A 53 -11.88 -8.42 -6.24
N GLU A 54 -12.46 -7.23 -6.32
CA GLU A 54 -12.84 -6.60 -7.59
C GLU A 54 -11.69 -5.86 -8.28
N TRP A 55 -10.62 -5.56 -7.55
CA TRP A 55 -9.44 -4.87 -8.06
C TRP A 55 -8.42 -5.88 -8.56
N GLU A 56 -7.86 -5.63 -9.74
CA GLU A 56 -6.70 -6.37 -10.22
C GLU A 56 -5.47 -5.92 -9.46
N LEU A 57 -4.80 -6.84 -8.79
CA LEU A 57 -3.71 -6.56 -7.88
C LEU A 57 -2.37 -6.79 -8.56
N TYR A 58 -1.52 -5.78 -8.53
CA TYR A 58 -0.14 -5.86 -8.98
C TYR A 58 0.79 -5.89 -7.76
N ASN A 59 0.76 -6.98 -7.02
CA ASN A 59 1.72 -7.22 -5.94
C ASN A 59 3.11 -7.38 -6.56
N GLU A 60 4.10 -6.88 -5.85
CA GLU A 60 5.49 -6.97 -6.32
C GLU A 60 5.77 -6.23 -7.63
N CYS A 61 4.93 -5.27 -7.98
CA CYS A 61 5.17 -4.42 -9.13
C CYS A 61 6.40 -3.55 -8.89
N SER A 62 7.48 -3.83 -9.62
CA SER A 62 8.66 -2.99 -9.59
C SER A 62 8.59 -1.98 -10.73
N ILE A 63 8.72 -0.72 -10.40
CA ILE A 63 8.78 0.36 -11.39
C ILE A 63 10.25 0.66 -11.65
N ILE A 64 10.70 0.44 -12.87
CA ILE A 64 12.08 0.70 -13.30
C ILE A 64 12.11 1.99 -14.10
N TYR A 65 12.97 2.91 -13.71
CA TYR A 65 13.12 4.20 -14.40
C TYR A 65 14.57 4.66 -14.38
N THR A 66 14.89 5.60 -15.23
CA THR A 66 16.21 6.23 -15.26
C THR A 66 16.10 7.60 -14.58
N ASP A 67 16.94 7.86 -13.59
CA ASP A 67 16.95 9.15 -12.90
C ASP A 67 17.64 10.25 -13.73
N ASP A 68 17.69 11.46 -13.18
CA ASP A 68 18.25 12.64 -13.86
C ASP A 68 19.77 12.48 -14.14
N GLU A 69 20.43 11.60 -13.42
CA GLU A 69 21.87 11.30 -13.62
C GLU A 69 22.08 10.17 -14.64
N GLY A 70 21.01 9.62 -15.19
CA GLY A 70 21.07 8.52 -16.15
C GLY A 70 21.24 7.15 -15.51
N ILE A 71 21.08 7.05 -14.20
CA ILE A 71 21.23 5.80 -13.45
C ILE A 71 19.87 5.11 -13.35
N MET A 72 19.87 3.80 -13.65
CA MET A 72 18.66 2.99 -13.53
C MET A 72 18.28 2.79 -12.07
N GLN A 73 17.05 3.13 -11.74
CA GLN A 73 16.49 3.01 -10.39
C GLN A 73 15.28 2.08 -10.41
N THR A 74 15.04 1.44 -9.26
CA THR A 74 13.87 0.59 -9.06
C THR A 74 13.10 1.08 -7.84
N ARG A 75 11.79 1.26 -8.00
CA ARG A 75 10.87 1.59 -6.91
C ARG A 75 9.80 0.52 -6.82
N ARG A 76 9.38 0.23 -5.60
CA ARG A 76 8.39 -0.81 -5.36
C ARG A 76 7.35 -0.31 -4.35
N PRO A 77 6.18 0.14 -4.83
CA PRO A 77 5.08 0.49 -3.92
C PRO A 77 4.54 -0.75 -3.22
N ASP A 78 3.99 -0.57 -2.05
CA ASP A 78 3.45 -1.68 -1.24
C ASP A 78 2.25 -2.34 -1.93
N ARG A 79 1.40 -1.54 -2.57
CA ARG A 79 0.24 -2.06 -3.28
C ARG A 79 -0.11 -1.18 -4.47
N VAL A 80 -0.27 -1.81 -5.62
CA VAL A 80 -0.81 -1.18 -6.83
C VAL A 80 -1.99 -2.01 -7.29
N MET A 81 -3.11 -1.36 -7.58
CA MET A 81 -4.32 -2.05 -8.03
C MET A 81 -5.04 -1.26 -9.10
N MET A 82 -5.72 -1.98 -9.98
CA MET A 82 -6.43 -1.41 -11.11
C MET A 82 -7.86 -1.92 -11.19
N LYS A 83 -8.76 -1.01 -11.55
CA LYS A 83 -10.16 -1.33 -11.82
C LYS A 83 -10.73 -0.30 -12.78
N ASP A 84 -11.31 -0.76 -13.88
CA ASP A 84 -11.97 0.11 -14.87
C ASP A 84 -11.12 1.28 -15.35
N GLY A 85 -9.82 1.05 -15.58
CA GLY A 85 -8.89 2.09 -16.02
C GLY A 85 -8.35 2.98 -14.91
N GLN A 86 -8.85 2.84 -13.69
CA GLN A 86 -8.33 3.57 -12.53
C GLN A 86 -7.19 2.79 -11.88
N VAL A 87 -6.09 3.50 -11.57
CA VAL A 87 -4.95 2.94 -10.86
C VAL A 87 -4.88 3.57 -9.47
N ILE A 88 -4.74 2.74 -8.46
CA ILE A 88 -4.52 3.19 -7.08
C ILE A 88 -3.20 2.64 -6.58
N VAL A 89 -2.37 3.54 -6.05
CA VAL A 89 -1.11 3.22 -5.38
C VAL A 89 -1.28 3.47 -3.90
N VAL A 90 -0.96 2.48 -3.09
CA VAL A 90 -1.01 2.62 -1.63
C VAL A 90 0.34 2.26 -1.03
N ASP A 91 0.82 3.10 -0.14
CA ASP A 91 1.99 2.82 0.67
C ASP A 91 1.56 2.70 2.13
N PHE A 92 1.97 1.62 2.79
CA PHE A 92 1.60 1.32 4.17
C PHE A 92 2.64 1.94 5.10
N LYS A 93 2.18 2.68 6.11
CA LYS A 93 3.04 3.27 7.13
C LYS A 93 2.61 2.82 8.52
N PHE A 94 3.57 2.43 9.32
CA PHE A 94 3.33 1.86 10.65
C PHE A 94 3.77 2.80 11.78
N GLY A 95 4.29 3.94 11.42
CA GLY A 95 4.72 4.97 12.37
C GLY A 95 3.99 6.29 12.19
N LYS A 96 4.59 7.34 12.71
CA LYS A 96 4.04 8.70 12.61
C LYS A 96 4.29 9.28 11.21
N PRO A 97 3.47 10.25 10.75
CA PRO A 97 3.69 10.93 9.50
C PRO A 97 5.08 11.58 9.43
N LYS A 98 5.70 11.47 8.24
CA LYS A 98 6.99 12.10 7.92
C LYS A 98 6.90 12.76 6.54
N ASP A 99 7.63 13.85 6.35
CA ASP A 99 7.55 14.67 5.13
C ASP A 99 7.86 13.90 3.84
N GLY A 100 8.83 13.01 3.87
CA GLY A 100 9.23 12.24 2.69
C GLY A 100 8.21 11.23 2.19
N TYR A 101 7.20 10.88 2.97
CA TYR A 101 6.22 9.85 2.62
C TYR A 101 5.31 10.29 1.46
N ARG A 102 4.85 11.53 1.48
CA ARG A 102 4.02 12.07 0.40
C ARG A 102 4.79 12.15 -0.91
N GLN A 103 6.04 12.59 -0.84
CA GLN A 103 6.89 12.68 -2.02
C GLN A 103 7.12 11.30 -2.63
N GLN A 104 7.33 10.28 -1.83
CA GLN A 104 7.50 8.91 -2.29
C GLN A 104 6.29 8.42 -3.10
N VAL A 105 5.09 8.63 -2.59
CA VAL A 105 3.85 8.24 -3.30
C VAL A 105 3.65 9.09 -4.55
N SER A 106 3.93 10.39 -4.48
CA SER A 106 3.86 11.29 -5.64
C SER A 106 4.79 10.83 -6.75
N GLU A 107 6.00 10.41 -6.42
CA GLU A 107 6.95 9.85 -7.39
C GLU A 107 6.42 8.58 -8.05
N TYR A 108 5.79 7.69 -7.29
CA TYR A 108 5.13 6.50 -7.86
C TYR A 108 4.03 6.89 -8.84
N MET A 109 3.22 7.88 -8.50
CA MET A 109 2.15 8.37 -9.37
C MET A 109 2.71 8.95 -10.67
N ASP A 110 3.79 9.73 -10.59
CA ASP A 110 4.46 10.31 -11.75
C ASP A 110 5.03 9.22 -12.67
N LEU A 111 5.62 8.19 -12.11
CA LEU A 111 6.17 7.08 -12.88
C LEU A 111 5.05 6.29 -13.60
N LEU A 112 3.93 6.05 -12.94
CA LEU A 112 2.78 5.40 -13.55
C LEU A 112 2.17 6.27 -14.65
N SER A 113 2.12 7.58 -14.45
CA SER A 113 1.68 8.52 -15.49
C SER A 113 2.59 8.47 -16.72
N ALA A 114 3.90 8.41 -16.50
CA ALA A 114 4.87 8.26 -17.59
C ALA A 114 4.71 6.94 -18.36
N MET A 115 4.17 5.90 -17.72
CA MET A 115 3.87 4.62 -18.37
C MET A 115 2.57 4.65 -19.18
N GLY A 116 1.82 5.75 -19.15
CA GLY A 116 0.60 5.93 -19.93
C GLY A 116 -0.71 5.78 -19.18
N TYR A 117 -0.69 5.57 -17.88
CA TYR A 117 -1.91 5.54 -17.08
C TYR A 117 -2.41 6.96 -16.82
N GLU A 118 -3.71 7.19 -16.98
CA GLU A 118 -4.31 8.53 -16.90
C GLU A 118 -5.05 8.81 -15.58
N GLN A 119 -5.71 7.79 -15.03
CA GLN A 119 -6.50 7.93 -13.81
C GLN A 119 -5.76 7.31 -12.63
N ILE A 120 -4.91 8.10 -11.99
CA ILE A 120 -4.04 7.62 -10.92
C ILE A 120 -4.39 8.32 -9.62
N LYS A 121 -4.56 7.55 -8.55
CA LYS A 121 -4.68 8.05 -7.18
C LYS A 121 -3.64 7.41 -6.30
N GLY A 122 -3.10 8.18 -5.38
CA GLY A 122 -2.11 7.71 -4.42
C GLY A 122 -2.58 7.93 -3.00
N TYR A 123 -2.30 6.97 -2.13
CA TYR A 123 -2.66 7.01 -0.73
C TYR A 123 -1.51 6.60 0.16
N LEU A 124 -1.41 7.28 1.29
CA LEU A 124 -0.67 6.81 2.45
C LEU A 124 -1.68 6.24 3.44
N TRP A 125 -1.43 5.03 3.91
CA TRP A 125 -2.28 4.43 4.90
C TRP A 125 -1.49 4.20 6.19
N TYR A 126 -1.84 4.99 7.20
CA TYR A 126 -1.26 4.87 8.54
C TYR A 126 -2.04 3.80 9.29
N VAL A 127 -1.49 2.58 9.32
CA VAL A 127 -2.21 1.36 9.72
C VAL A 127 -2.67 1.43 11.18
N PHE A 128 -1.81 1.87 12.10
CA PHE A 128 -2.17 1.91 13.52
C PHE A 128 -3.25 2.94 13.86
N ALA A 129 -3.29 4.04 13.13
CA ALA A 129 -4.31 5.06 13.30
C ALA A 129 -5.55 4.81 12.42
N ASN A 130 -5.45 3.87 11.49
CA ASN A 130 -6.45 3.61 10.45
C ASN A 130 -6.86 4.89 9.71
N GLU A 131 -5.86 5.69 9.36
CA GLU A 131 -6.05 6.94 8.64
C GLU A 131 -5.51 6.82 7.22
N LEU A 132 -6.34 7.25 6.26
CA LEU A 132 -5.95 7.35 4.86
C LEU A 132 -5.69 8.81 4.52
N GLU A 133 -4.56 9.05 3.88
CA GLU A 133 -4.21 10.35 3.33
C GLU A 133 -4.08 10.22 1.80
N GLU A 134 -4.92 10.95 1.07
CA GLU A 134 -4.79 11.02 -0.38
C GLU A 134 -3.65 11.96 -0.76
N VAL A 135 -2.74 11.47 -1.57
CA VAL A 135 -1.60 12.26 -2.07
C VAL A 135 -1.97 12.88 -3.42
N LYS A 136 -1.82 14.17 -3.52
CA LYS A 136 -2.16 14.93 -4.72
C LYS A 136 -0.92 15.49 -5.42
#